data_ea7955ec4836fd646ec91f18b78e5942
#
_entry.id   ea7955ec4836fd646ec91f18b78e5942
#
_cell.length_a   1.000
_cell.length_b   1.000
_cell.length_c   1.000
_cell.angle_alpha   90.00
_cell.angle_beta   90.00
_cell.angle_gamma   90.00
#
_symmetry.space_group_name_H-M   'P 1'
#
loop_
_entity.id
_entity.type
_entity.pdbx_description
1 polymer ?
#
loop_
_entity_poly.entity_id
_entity_poly.type
_entity_poly.pdbx_seq_one_letter_code
_entity_poly.pdbx_strand_id
1 'polypeptide(L)'
;FSDDSSGYLNAILRNLGITKDAILWLSDADYVMVVVILASLWTSLGVGFLSFVAGIKGVDEAQYEAGAIDGIKNRWQELWYITLPNMKPQLLFGAVMTITSSLSVGAYGDMIVGFPSPNYATHTIVNHLNDYGAIRMEMGYASAIAVILFLIMIICNMLIQKILRKVGT
;
A
#
# COMPACT_ATOMS: atom_id res chain seq x y z
N PHE A 1 -17.77 3.24 -6.94
CA PHE A 1 -17.87 2.03 -7.75
C PHE A 1 -19.20 1.33 -7.46
N SER A 2 -20.02 1.15 -8.45
CA SER A 2 -21.28 0.41 -8.37
C SER A 2 -21.48 -0.32 -9.68
N ASP A 3 -22.06 -1.51 -9.63
CA ASP A 3 -22.33 -2.35 -10.81
C ASP A 3 -23.51 -1.83 -11.65
N ASP A 4 -24.27 -0.87 -11.10
CA ASP A 4 -25.43 -0.28 -11.76
C ASP A 4 -25.02 0.73 -12.84
N SER A 5 -25.87 0.85 -13.86
CA SER A 5 -25.73 1.86 -14.91
C SER A 5 -25.83 3.31 -14.40
N SER A 6 -26.45 3.52 -13.23
CA SER A 6 -26.57 4.79 -12.51
C SER A 6 -25.39 5.08 -11.59
N GLY A 7 -24.46 4.14 -11.41
CA GLY A 7 -23.25 4.33 -10.63
C GLY A 7 -22.42 5.49 -11.16
N TYR A 8 -21.87 6.34 -10.28
CA TYR A 8 -21.16 7.56 -10.69
C TYR A 8 -20.06 7.28 -11.73
N LEU A 9 -19.25 6.23 -11.53
CA LEU A 9 -18.17 5.92 -12.45
C LEU A 9 -18.68 5.43 -13.79
N ASN A 10 -19.70 4.56 -13.81
CA ASN A 10 -20.35 4.10 -15.03
C ASN A 10 -21.02 5.25 -15.78
N ALA A 11 -21.69 6.16 -15.07
CA ALA A 11 -22.29 7.36 -15.66
C ALA A 11 -21.23 8.27 -16.31
N ILE A 12 -20.09 8.49 -15.67
CA ILE A 12 -18.98 9.28 -16.23
C ILE A 12 -18.43 8.62 -17.49
N LEU A 13 -18.11 7.32 -17.43
CA LEU A 13 -17.55 6.57 -18.58
C LEU A 13 -18.49 6.55 -19.78
N ARG A 14 -19.79 6.43 -19.55
CA ARG A 14 -20.80 6.49 -20.60
C ARG A 14 -20.92 7.89 -21.21
N ASN A 15 -20.91 8.93 -20.38
CA ASN A 15 -20.96 10.33 -20.85
C ASN A 15 -19.72 10.70 -21.66
N LEU A 16 -18.56 10.12 -21.33
CA LEU A 16 -17.33 10.29 -22.12
C LEU A 16 -17.28 9.41 -23.38
N GLY A 17 -18.29 8.54 -23.59
CA GLY A 17 -18.36 7.66 -24.76
C GLY A 17 -17.33 6.51 -24.73
N ILE A 18 -16.71 6.23 -23.58
CA ILE A 18 -15.70 5.19 -23.43
C ILE A 18 -16.34 3.80 -23.40
N THR A 19 -17.49 3.67 -22.73
CA THR A 19 -18.24 2.41 -22.63
C THR A 19 -19.71 2.63 -22.98
N LYS A 20 -20.34 1.62 -23.61
CA LYS A 20 -21.78 1.63 -23.88
C LYS A 20 -22.59 0.96 -22.77
N ASP A 21 -22.02 -0.08 -22.18
CA ASP A 21 -22.65 -0.89 -21.15
C ASP A 21 -22.03 -0.56 -19.77
N ALA A 22 -22.80 -0.86 -18.72
CA ALA A 22 -22.30 -0.71 -17.35
C ALA A 22 -21.23 -1.77 -17.07
N ILE A 23 -20.10 -1.34 -16.53
CA ILE A 23 -19.05 -2.23 -16.07
C ILE A 23 -19.44 -2.76 -14.68
N LEU A 24 -19.33 -4.06 -14.48
CA LEU A 24 -19.61 -4.74 -13.22
C LEU A 24 -18.35 -4.68 -12.33
N TRP A 25 -18.11 -3.54 -11.67
CA TRP A 25 -16.91 -3.26 -10.90
C TRP A 25 -16.67 -4.20 -9.72
N LEU A 26 -17.75 -4.69 -9.12
CA LEU A 26 -17.72 -5.48 -7.88
C LEU A 26 -18.04 -6.96 -8.12
N SER A 27 -18.75 -7.27 -9.21
CA SER A 27 -19.18 -8.63 -9.52
C SER A 27 -18.30 -9.34 -10.54
N ASP A 28 -17.46 -8.60 -11.28
CA ASP A 28 -16.53 -9.16 -12.25
C ASP A 28 -15.13 -9.32 -11.63
N ALA A 29 -14.56 -10.51 -11.75
CA ALA A 29 -13.24 -10.86 -11.24
C ALA A 29 -12.12 -9.99 -11.83
N ASP A 30 -12.26 -9.53 -13.07
CA ASP A 30 -11.24 -8.73 -13.77
C ASP A 30 -11.16 -7.29 -13.21
N TYR A 31 -12.28 -6.73 -12.78
CA TYR A 31 -12.36 -5.35 -12.30
C TYR A 31 -12.30 -5.21 -10.78
N VAL A 32 -12.78 -6.20 -10.04
CA VAL A 32 -12.86 -6.13 -8.58
C VAL A 32 -11.50 -5.94 -7.91
N MET A 33 -10.46 -6.57 -8.44
CA MET A 33 -9.10 -6.40 -7.91
C MET A 33 -8.61 -4.95 -8.05
N VAL A 34 -8.94 -4.28 -9.16
CA VAL A 34 -8.59 -2.87 -9.38
C VAL A 34 -9.27 -1.97 -8.34
N VAL A 35 -10.55 -2.21 -8.06
CA VAL A 35 -11.30 -1.46 -7.03
C VAL A 35 -10.68 -1.64 -5.64
N VAL A 36 -10.34 -2.88 -5.26
CA VAL A 36 -9.70 -3.18 -3.97
C VAL A 36 -8.33 -2.54 -3.87
N ILE A 37 -7.52 -2.56 -4.94
CA ILE A 37 -6.21 -1.91 -4.97
C ILE A 37 -6.36 -0.40 -4.79
N LEU A 38 -7.26 0.25 -5.51
CA LEU A 38 -7.49 1.69 -5.39
C LEU A 38 -7.97 2.09 -3.99
N ALA A 39 -8.89 1.32 -3.39
CA ALA A 39 -9.35 1.53 -2.03
C ALA A 39 -8.20 1.36 -1.02
N SER A 40 -7.37 0.33 -1.20
CA SER A 40 -6.21 0.06 -0.36
C SER A 40 -5.15 1.16 -0.45
N LEU A 41 -4.88 1.66 -1.66
CA LEU A 41 -3.97 2.79 -1.87
C LEU A 41 -4.49 4.05 -1.16
N TRP A 42 -5.78 4.33 -1.29
CA TRP A 42 -6.40 5.48 -0.61
C TRP A 42 -6.25 5.40 0.91
N THR A 43 -6.53 4.25 1.49
CA THR A 43 -6.39 4.05 2.95
C THR A 43 -4.93 4.05 3.41
N SER A 44 -3.98 3.63 2.56
CA SER A 44 -2.55 3.61 2.89
C SER A 44 -1.91 5.00 2.94
N LEU A 45 -2.55 6.02 2.37
CA LEU A 45 -2.08 7.42 2.42
C LEU A 45 -2.17 8.05 3.83
N GLY A 46 -2.59 7.31 4.86
CA GLY A 46 -2.76 7.81 6.22
C GLY A 46 -1.43 8.04 6.97
N VAL A 47 -1.09 7.12 7.86
CA VAL A 47 0.03 7.27 8.81
C VAL A 47 1.39 7.41 8.13
N GLY A 48 1.64 6.65 7.06
CA GLY A 48 2.90 6.72 6.29
C GLY A 48 3.11 8.10 5.67
N PHE A 49 2.09 8.65 5.04
CA PHE A 49 2.14 9.98 4.44
C PHE A 49 2.40 11.07 5.48
N LEU A 50 1.69 11.05 6.60
CA LEU A 50 1.90 12.02 7.70
C LEU A 50 3.33 11.94 8.25
N SER A 51 3.89 10.74 8.39
CA SER A 51 5.27 10.54 8.82
C SER A 51 6.26 11.18 7.84
N PHE A 52 6.04 11.05 6.53
CA PHE A 52 6.89 11.68 5.52
C PHE A 52 6.78 13.21 5.54
N VAL A 53 5.58 13.75 5.67
CA VAL A 53 5.37 15.21 5.80
C VAL A 53 6.08 15.75 7.05
N ALA A 54 5.95 15.04 8.17
CA ALA A 54 6.65 15.42 9.41
C ALA A 54 8.18 15.33 9.24
N GLY A 55 8.67 14.31 8.54
CA GLY A 55 10.10 14.15 8.24
C GLY A 55 10.66 15.30 7.40
N ILE A 56 9.95 15.69 6.33
CA ILE A 56 10.37 16.82 5.47
C ILE A 56 10.40 18.14 6.27
N LYS A 57 9.36 18.38 7.07
CA LYS A 57 9.29 19.60 7.90
C LYS A 57 10.26 19.59 9.08
N GLY A 58 10.78 18.45 9.47
CA GLY A 58 11.75 18.31 10.55
C GLY A 58 13.20 18.55 10.13
N VAL A 59 13.48 18.72 8.83
CA VAL A 59 14.83 19.06 8.35
C VAL A 59 15.11 20.53 8.65
N ASP A 60 16.24 20.79 9.31
CA ASP A 60 16.66 22.15 9.65
C ASP A 60 16.98 22.95 8.37
N GLU A 61 16.43 24.15 8.28
CA GLU A 61 16.61 25.05 7.14
C GLU A 61 18.08 25.43 6.93
N ALA A 62 18.86 25.51 8.02
CA ALA A 62 20.30 25.75 7.96
C ALA A 62 21.05 24.69 7.13
N GLN A 63 20.55 23.47 7.04
CA GLN A 63 21.17 22.43 6.21
C GLN A 63 20.99 22.69 4.70
N TYR A 64 19.86 23.26 4.30
CA TYR A 64 19.65 23.66 2.90
C TYR A 64 20.51 24.87 2.53
N GLU A 65 20.68 25.84 3.45
CA GLU A 65 21.57 26.99 3.27
C GLU A 65 23.03 26.55 3.14
N ALA A 66 23.49 25.66 4.02
CA ALA A 66 24.83 25.09 3.93
C ALA A 66 25.04 24.31 2.62
N GLY A 67 24.06 23.49 2.23
CA GLY A 67 24.09 22.76 0.97
C GLY A 67 24.17 23.68 -0.27
N ALA A 68 23.52 24.84 -0.24
CA ALA A 68 23.62 25.84 -1.30
C ALA A 68 25.04 26.43 -1.42
N ILE A 69 25.72 26.64 -0.29
CA ILE A 69 27.12 27.08 -0.22
C ILE A 69 28.05 25.98 -0.76
N ASP A 70 27.77 24.70 -0.44
CA ASP A 70 28.52 23.53 -0.91
C ASP A 70 28.28 23.20 -2.41
N GLY A 71 27.43 23.98 -3.09
CA GLY A 71 27.25 23.88 -4.55
C GLY A 71 26.05 23.04 -4.97
N ILE A 72 25.11 22.72 -4.08
CA ILE A 72 23.81 22.12 -4.44
C ILE A 72 22.98 23.18 -5.17
N LYS A 73 22.61 22.91 -6.44
CA LYS A 73 21.99 23.90 -7.33
C LYS A 73 20.53 23.62 -7.65
N ASN A 74 20.04 22.42 -7.36
CA ASN A 74 18.69 22.04 -7.75
C ASN A 74 17.98 21.21 -6.68
N ARG A 75 16.62 21.22 -6.73
CA ARG A 75 15.74 20.50 -5.80
C ARG A 75 15.96 19.00 -5.73
N TRP A 76 16.43 18.37 -6.81
CA TRP A 76 16.72 16.94 -6.83
C TRP A 76 17.99 16.61 -6.03
N GLN A 77 19.01 17.50 -6.09
CA GLN A 77 20.21 17.37 -5.29
C GLN A 77 19.90 17.62 -3.80
N GLU A 78 19.11 18.63 -3.48
CA GLU A 78 18.62 18.88 -2.10
C GLU A 78 17.88 17.64 -1.56
N LEU A 79 16.95 17.06 -2.35
CA LEU A 79 16.21 15.88 -1.96
C LEU A 79 17.15 14.70 -1.65
N TRP A 80 18.14 14.46 -2.51
CA TRP A 80 18.99 13.28 -2.43
C TRP A 80 20.08 13.38 -1.36
N TYR A 81 20.69 14.56 -1.24
CA TYR A 81 21.85 14.76 -0.34
C TYR A 81 21.49 15.32 1.04
N ILE A 82 20.36 16.02 1.17
CA ILE A 82 19.95 16.63 2.43
C ILE A 82 18.67 15.98 2.98
N THR A 83 17.58 16.02 2.21
CA THR A 83 16.26 15.63 2.71
C THR A 83 16.19 14.14 3.03
N LEU A 84 16.48 13.26 2.07
CA LEU A 84 16.39 11.81 2.26
C LEU A 84 17.29 11.27 3.37
N PRO A 85 18.56 11.70 3.51
CA PRO A 85 19.39 11.27 4.63
C PRO A 85 18.84 11.65 5.99
N ASN A 86 18.29 12.88 6.13
CA ASN A 86 17.67 13.34 7.37
C ASN A 86 16.36 12.62 7.68
N MET A 87 15.64 12.19 6.66
CA MET A 87 14.37 11.49 6.80
C MET A 87 14.51 9.96 6.99
N LYS A 88 15.71 9.41 7.10
CA LYS A 88 15.90 7.96 7.27
C LYS A 88 15.02 7.32 8.34
N PRO A 89 14.87 7.89 9.56
CA PRO A 89 13.99 7.31 10.58
C PRO A 89 12.52 7.25 10.14
N GLN A 90 12.02 8.30 9.48
CA GLN A 90 10.65 8.39 9.00
C GLN A 90 10.41 7.46 7.81
N LEU A 91 11.41 7.30 6.93
CA LEU A 91 11.37 6.33 5.84
C LEU A 91 11.30 4.90 6.36
N LEU A 92 12.11 4.56 7.36
CA LEU A 92 12.08 3.24 8.01
C LEU A 92 10.74 2.99 8.68
N PHE A 93 10.23 3.95 9.44
CA PHE A 93 8.92 3.85 10.08
C PHE A 93 7.79 3.67 9.05
N GLY A 94 7.75 4.51 8.02
CA GLY A 94 6.77 4.40 6.96
C GLY A 94 6.82 3.06 6.24
N ALA A 95 8.02 2.54 5.93
CA ALA A 95 8.20 1.26 5.27
C ALA A 95 7.68 0.10 6.14
N VAL A 96 8.01 0.07 7.44
CA VAL A 96 7.52 -0.95 8.37
C VAL A 96 6.00 -0.92 8.47
N MET A 97 5.42 0.29 8.61
CA MET A 97 3.96 0.47 8.67
C MET A 97 3.27 0.03 7.38
N THR A 98 3.83 0.35 6.23
CA THR A 98 3.27 -0.07 4.93
C THR A 98 3.32 -1.58 4.74
N ILE A 99 4.41 -2.26 5.11
CA ILE A 99 4.49 -3.72 5.07
C ILE A 99 3.44 -4.35 5.97
N THR A 100 3.28 -3.84 7.19
CA THR A 100 2.30 -4.37 8.14
C THR A 100 0.87 -4.15 7.63
N SER A 101 0.55 -2.97 7.10
CA SER A 101 -0.77 -2.67 6.56
C SER A 101 -1.10 -3.43 5.28
N SER A 102 -0.09 -3.80 4.48
CA SER A 102 -0.30 -4.59 3.26
C SER A 102 -0.90 -5.97 3.52
N LEU A 103 -0.68 -6.54 4.70
CA LEU A 103 -1.31 -7.80 5.11
C LEU A 103 -2.82 -7.66 5.35
N SER A 104 -3.28 -6.44 5.64
CA SER A 104 -4.71 -6.16 5.87
C SER A 104 -5.50 -5.90 4.58
N VAL A 105 -4.85 -5.89 3.41
CA VAL A 105 -5.51 -5.62 2.12
C VAL A 105 -6.63 -6.60 1.81
N GLY A 106 -6.47 -7.88 2.20
CA GLY A 106 -7.51 -8.89 2.05
C GLY A 106 -8.80 -8.54 2.79
N ALA A 107 -8.70 -7.92 3.96
CA ALA A 107 -9.88 -7.49 4.72
C ALA A 107 -10.68 -6.40 3.98
N TYR A 108 -10.02 -5.52 3.21
CA TYR A 108 -10.73 -4.55 2.37
C TYR A 108 -11.49 -5.23 1.22
N GLY A 109 -10.91 -6.28 0.63
CA GLY A 109 -11.60 -7.11 -0.35
C GLY A 109 -12.87 -7.72 0.24
N ASP A 110 -12.77 -8.35 1.40
CA ASP A 110 -13.91 -8.96 2.10
C ASP A 110 -14.99 -7.94 2.49
N MET A 111 -14.59 -6.70 2.87
CA MET A 111 -15.53 -5.62 3.20
C MET A 111 -16.26 -5.06 1.98
N ILE A 112 -15.60 -5.01 0.83
CA ILE A 112 -16.15 -4.38 -0.39
C ILE A 112 -17.03 -5.37 -1.14
N VAL A 113 -16.60 -6.62 -1.27
CA VAL A 113 -17.20 -7.61 -2.17
C VAL A 113 -17.82 -8.79 -1.40
N GLY A 114 -17.44 -8.96 -0.14
CA GLY A 114 -17.79 -10.13 0.65
C GLY A 114 -16.85 -11.30 0.43
N PHE A 115 -17.02 -12.33 1.26
CA PHE A 115 -16.28 -13.59 1.15
C PHE A 115 -17.26 -14.75 0.88
N PRO A 116 -16.99 -15.61 -0.12
CA PRO A 116 -15.90 -15.54 -1.10
C PRO A 116 -16.12 -14.48 -2.18
N SER A 117 -15.05 -13.82 -2.62
CA SER A 117 -15.11 -12.87 -3.73
C SER A 117 -15.35 -13.58 -5.07
N PRO A 118 -15.83 -12.88 -6.12
CA PRO A 118 -16.01 -13.47 -7.45
C PRO A 118 -14.71 -14.16 -7.94
N ASN A 119 -14.80 -15.44 -8.25
CA ASN A 119 -13.67 -16.30 -8.64
C ASN A 119 -12.45 -16.22 -7.70
N TYR A 120 -12.64 -15.87 -6.43
CA TYR A 120 -11.57 -15.65 -5.46
C TYR A 120 -10.55 -14.58 -5.88
N ALA A 121 -10.95 -13.62 -6.73
CA ALA A 121 -10.05 -12.62 -7.31
C ALA A 121 -9.36 -11.72 -6.27
N THR A 122 -10.01 -11.45 -5.12
CA THR A 122 -9.44 -10.65 -4.03
C THR A 122 -8.88 -11.51 -2.88
N HIS A 123 -8.75 -12.82 -3.09
CA HIS A 123 -8.34 -13.77 -2.06
C HIS A 123 -6.82 -13.69 -1.83
N THR A 124 -6.44 -13.05 -0.75
CA THR A 124 -5.02 -12.94 -0.34
C THR A 124 -4.59 -14.14 0.51
N ILE A 125 -3.28 -14.25 0.76
CA ILE A 125 -2.74 -15.29 1.64
C ILE A 125 -3.32 -15.18 3.05
N VAL A 126 -3.62 -13.96 3.53
CA VAL A 126 -4.25 -13.74 4.84
C VAL A 126 -5.71 -14.20 4.85
N ASN A 127 -6.47 -13.97 3.77
CA ASN A 127 -7.80 -14.52 3.61
C ASN A 127 -7.77 -16.06 3.61
N HIS A 128 -6.81 -16.66 2.92
CA HIS A 128 -6.61 -18.10 2.91
C HIS A 128 -6.29 -18.66 4.30
N LEU A 129 -5.41 -17.98 5.05
CA LEU A 129 -5.12 -18.34 6.44
C LEU A 129 -6.38 -18.29 7.30
N ASN A 130 -7.20 -17.25 7.17
CA ASN A 130 -8.43 -17.09 7.93
C ASN A 130 -9.49 -18.13 7.53
N ASP A 131 -9.62 -18.45 6.23
CA ASP A 131 -10.54 -19.50 5.76
C ASP A 131 -10.19 -20.86 6.39
N TYR A 132 -8.92 -21.26 6.32
CA TYR A 132 -8.49 -22.53 6.89
C TYR A 132 -8.47 -22.54 8.41
N GLY A 133 -8.07 -21.44 9.06
CA GLY A 133 -7.98 -21.36 10.51
C GLY A 133 -9.32 -21.19 11.20
N ALA A 134 -10.13 -20.21 10.74
CA ALA A 134 -11.37 -19.84 11.44
C ALA A 134 -12.62 -20.54 10.88
N ILE A 135 -12.69 -20.80 9.57
CA ILE A 135 -13.88 -21.39 8.94
C ILE A 135 -13.77 -22.92 8.92
N ARG A 136 -12.66 -23.45 8.39
CA ARG A 136 -12.45 -24.91 8.26
C ARG A 136 -11.87 -25.56 9.50
N MET A 137 -11.45 -24.77 10.49
CA MET A 137 -10.85 -25.24 11.76
C MET A 137 -9.58 -26.09 11.59
N GLU A 138 -8.86 -25.92 10.46
CA GLU A 138 -7.59 -26.60 10.19
C GLU A 138 -6.41 -25.80 10.77
N MET A 139 -6.35 -25.69 12.09
CA MET A 139 -5.39 -24.84 12.81
C MET A 139 -3.92 -25.16 12.49
N GLY A 140 -3.57 -26.41 12.22
CA GLY A 140 -2.20 -26.82 11.90
C GLY A 140 -1.74 -26.22 10.58
N TYR A 141 -2.59 -26.27 9.53
CA TYR A 141 -2.29 -25.67 8.24
C TYR A 141 -2.23 -24.14 8.30
N ALA A 142 -3.21 -23.52 8.96
CA ALA A 142 -3.25 -22.08 9.16
C ALA A 142 -2.00 -21.57 9.93
N SER A 143 -1.57 -22.30 10.97
CA SER A 143 -0.35 -21.95 11.71
C SER A 143 0.91 -22.03 10.85
N ALA A 144 1.01 -23.01 9.96
CA ALA A 144 2.13 -23.11 9.03
C ALA A 144 2.19 -21.91 8.07
N ILE A 145 1.04 -21.49 7.52
CA ILE A 145 0.95 -20.28 6.68
C ILE A 145 1.36 -19.04 7.46
N ALA A 146 0.87 -18.90 8.72
CA ALA A 146 1.21 -17.76 9.57
C ALA A 146 2.73 -17.65 9.81
N VAL A 147 3.40 -18.77 10.08
CA VAL A 147 4.86 -18.81 10.27
C VAL A 147 5.59 -18.40 8.99
N ILE A 148 5.16 -18.90 7.83
CA ILE A 148 5.76 -18.52 6.54
C ILE A 148 5.59 -17.03 6.28
N LEU A 149 4.39 -16.48 6.50
CA LEU A 149 4.14 -15.04 6.35
C LEU A 149 5.01 -14.21 7.29
N PHE A 150 5.14 -14.63 8.55
CA PHE A 150 5.99 -13.97 9.52
C PHE A 150 7.46 -13.93 9.08
N LEU A 151 7.98 -15.04 8.57
CA LEU A 151 9.35 -15.11 8.04
C LEU A 151 9.53 -14.19 6.82
N ILE A 152 8.57 -14.17 5.90
CA ILE A 152 8.59 -13.26 4.74
C ILE A 152 8.63 -11.80 5.21
N MET A 153 7.80 -11.42 6.21
CA MET A 153 7.81 -10.06 6.77
C MET A 153 9.16 -9.69 7.35
N ILE A 154 9.78 -10.58 8.13
CA ILE A 154 11.12 -10.33 8.69
C ILE A 154 12.13 -10.11 7.58
N ILE A 155 12.13 -10.95 6.55
CA ILE A 155 13.05 -10.84 5.42
C ILE A 155 12.83 -9.51 4.68
N CYS A 156 11.59 -9.14 4.38
CA CYS A 156 11.25 -7.87 3.74
C CYS A 156 11.73 -6.67 4.57
N ASN A 157 11.48 -6.69 5.89
CA ASN A 157 11.94 -5.63 6.79
C ASN A 157 13.48 -5.52 6.80
N MET A 158 14.20 -6.64 6.88
CA MET A 158 15.67 -6.64 6.84
C MET A 158 16.20 -6.10 5.52
N LEU A 159 15.58 -6.47 4.39
CA LEU A 159 15.97 -5.99 3.06
C LEU A 159 15.77 -4.47 2.94
N ILE A 160 14.63 -3.96 3.37
CA ILE A 160 14.34 -2.51 3.34
C ILE A 160 15.31 -1.75 4.24
N GLN A 161 15.57 -2.22 5.46
CA GLN A 161 16.55 -1.60 6.33
C GLN A 161 17.95 -1.59 5.70
N LYS A 162 18.37 -2.67 5.04
CA LYS A 162 19.66 -2.75 4.34
C LYS A 162 19.74 -1.75 3.17
N ILE A 163 18.64 -1.58 2.41
CA ILE A 163 18.57 -0.62 1.30
C ILE A 163 18.65 0.81 1.85
N LEU A 164 17.81 1.13 2.84
CA LEU A 164 17.74 2.48 3.41
C LEU A 164 19.02 2.89 4.15
N ARG A 165 19.79 1.94 4.69
CA ARG A 165 21.11 2.25 5.27
C ARG A 165 22.09 2.83 4.25
N LYS A 166 21.96 2.49 2.97
CA LYS A 166 22.81 2.99 1.88
C LYS A 166 22.37 4.35 1.33
N VAL A 167 21.18 4.84 1.70
CA VAL A 167 20.71 6.16 1.27
C VAL A 167 21.47 7.24 2.06
N GLY A 168 22.18 8.13 1.34
CA GLY A 168 22.94 9.24 1.94
C GLY A 168 24.27 8.82 2.60
N THR A 169 24.88 7.72 2.16
CA THR A 169 26.33 7.43 2.26
C THR A 169 26.88 7.57 0.84
#